data_22ad33eb4ed75a13c59a9d6bef074620
#
_entry.id   22ad33eb4ed75a13c59a9d6bef074620
#
_cell.length_a   1.000
_cell.length_b   1.000
_cell.length_c   1.000
_cell.angle_alpha   90.00
_cell.angle_beta   90.00
_cell.angle_gamma   90.00
#
_symmetry.space_group_name_H-M   'P 1'
#
loop_
_entity.id
_entity.type
_entity.pdbx_description
1 polymer ?
#
loop_
_entity_poly.entity_id
_entity_poly.type
_entity_poly.pdbx_seq_one_letter_code
_entity_poly.pdbx_strand_id
1 'polypeptide(L)'
;MASFQRVIAGRGLLVRFNDHAHRVSSNCPSIVSTQRLSTSGPLLGQHVTVTHHDGIAVVKLDSPGSKVNSLSVEVQTELSEAMHDLWQNDAVKGGVLISGKPSCFIAGADIKMLQACKSGAEIAALSAAGQDLLNKVAASPKPIVAAIKGSCLGGGLEVALACQYRLAVKDKKTTLALPEVMLGLLPGAGGTQRLPRTVALMDALPMMLQG
;
A
#
# COMPACT_ATOMS: atom_id res chain seq x y z
N MET A 1 5.23 30.58 2.30
CA MET A 1 4.89 29.20 1.86
C MET A 1 6.13 28.34 2.09
N ALA A 2 6.22 27.77 3.27
CA ALA A 2 7.38 26.95 3.66
C ALA A 2 7.14 25.52 3.21
N SER A 3 8.07 25.03 2.39
CA SER A 3 8.16 23.68 1.85
C SER A 3 8.07 22.65 2.98
N PHE A 4 7.00 21.87 3.01
CA PHE A 4 6.86 20.69 3.85
C PHE A 4 7.87 19.60 3.39
N GLN A 5 9.05 19.65 3.95
CA GLN A 5 10.09 18.63 3.85
C GLN A 5 10.43 18.09 5.23
N ARG A 6 9.49 17.44 5.90
CA ARG A 6 9.81 16.64 7.08
C ARG A 6 9.34 15.20 6.88
N VAL A 7 10.33 14.36 6.88
CA VAL A 7 10.34 12.93 6.73
C VAL A 7 9.76 12.28 7.98
N ILE A 8 8.81 11.40 7.77
CA ILE A 8 8.21 10.55 8.78
C ILE A 8 9.27 9.59 9.33
N ALA A 9 9.84 9.90 10.48
CA ALA A 9 10.74 9.04 11.22
C ALA A 9 10.04 8.50 12.47
N GLY A 10 9.24 7.45 12.28
CA GLY A 10 8.77 6.61 13.37
C GLY A 10 9.05 5.17 12.99
N ARG A 11 9.70 4.40 13.85
CA ARG A 11 10.15 2.99 13.72
C ARG A 11 9.82 2.30 12.40
N GLY A 12 10.44 2.77 11.32
CA GLY A 12 10.33 2.28 9.96
C GLY A 12 11.17 3.19 9.09
N LEU A 13 12.32 2.71 8.68
CA LEU A 13 13.31 3.45 7.91
C LEU A 13 12.70 3.98 6.61
N LEU A 14 12.48 5.28 6.50
CA LEU A 14 12.27 5.95 5.23
C LEU A 14 13.66 6.17 4.60
N VAL A 15 14.06 5.32 3.66
CA VAL A 15 15.29 5.52 2.93
C VAL A 15 15.09 6.70 1.97
N ARG A 16 15.70 7.85 2.28
CA ARG A 16 15.87 8.92 1.31
C ARG A 16 16.90 8.47 0.28
N PHE A 17 16.48 8.30 -0.95
CA PHE A 17 17.42 8.34 -2.06
C PHE A 17 17.75 9.83 -2.30
N ASN A 18 18.94 10.23 -1.84
CA ASN A 18 19.50 11.54 -2.17
C ASN A 18 19.99 11.46 -3.61
N ASP A 19 19.70 12.50 -4.44
CA ASP A 19 20.20 12.67 -5.80
C ASP A 19 21.73 12.96 -5.82
N HIS A 20 22.51 12.06 -5.24
CA HIS A 20 23.92 11.94 -5.61
C HIS A 20 24.01 10.67 -6.45
N ALA A 21 23.96 10.88 -7.76
CA ALA A 21 24.38 9.90 -8.74
C ALA A 21 25.85 9.55 -8.50
N HIS A 22 26.11 8.70 -7.50
CA HIS A 22 27.32 7.90 -7.57
C HIS A 22 27.12 6.95 -8.76
N ARG A 23 27.86 7.20 -9.83
CA ARG A 23 28.09 6.23 -10.88
C ARG A 23 28.50 4.93 -10.20
N VAL A 24 27.55 4.03 -10.05
CA VAL A 24 27.85 2.63 -9.78
C VAL A 24 28.48 2.12 -11.06
N SER A 25 29.78 1.85 -10.97
CA SER A 25 30.54 1.20 -12.00
C SER A 25 29.78 0.02 -12.57
N SER A 26 29.73 -0.07 -13.88
CA SER A 26 29.09 -1.10 -14.69
C SER A 26 29.78 -2.47 -14.60
N ASN A 27 29.97 -2.99 -13.40
CA ASN A 27 30.41 -4.35 -13.15
C ASN A 27 29.47 -5.04 -12.18
N CYS A 28 28.23 -5.21 -12.62
CA CYS A 28 27.35 -6.18 -12.02
C CYS A 28 27.50 -7.48 -12.84
N PRO A 29 28.05 -8.57 -12.28
CA PRO A 29 28.06 -9.83 -12.99
C PRO A 29 26.61 -10.24 -13.21
N SER A 30 26.29 -10.58 -14.46
CA SER A 30 25.02 -11.17 -14.86
C SER A 30 24.87 -12.54 -14.18
N ILE A 31 24.27 -12.55 -13.00
CA ILE A 31 23.81 -13.78 -12.36
C ILE A 31 22.44 -14.10 -12.95
N VAL A 32 22.43 -14.65 -14.16
CA VAL A 32 21.32 -15.45 -14.65
C VAL A 32 21.59 -16.88 -14.18
N SER A 33 21.26 -17.15 -12.94
CA SER A 33 21.09 -18.52 -12.46
C SER A 33 19.59 -18.84 -12.46
N THR A 34 19.14 -19.46 -13.52
CA THR A 34 17.84 -20.10 -13.60
C THR A 34 17.82 -21.36 -12.73
N GLN A 35 17.71 -21.20 -11.43
CA GLN A 35 17.27 -22.30 -10.59
C GLN A 35 15.75 -22.23 -10.49
N ARG A 36 15.11 -23.19 -11.15
CA ARG A 36 13.68 -23.50 -10.95
C ARG A 36 13.51 -23.99 -9.52
N LEU A 37 12.97 -23.14 -8.66
CA LEU A 37 12.45 -23.57 -7.37
C LEU A 37 10.97 -23.92 -7.55
N SER A 38 10.62 -25.05 -7.00
CA SER A 38 9.30 -25.68 -6.95
C SER A 38 8.20 -24.71 -6.56
N THR A 39 7.16 -24.70 -7.30
CA THR A 39 6.23 -23.65 -7.57
C THR A 39 4.83 -24.07 -7.14
N SER A 40 4.25 -23.37 -6.21
CA SER A 40 2.86 -22.94 -6.38
C SER A 40 2.89 -21.91 -7.52
N GLY A 41 2.10 -22.10 -8.57
CA GLY A 41 2.03 -21.17 -9.70
C GLY A 41 1.65 -19.76 -9.23
N PRO A 42 1.92 -18.70 -10.02
CA PRO A 42 1.54 -17.36 -9.65
C PRO A 42 0.04 -17.33 -9.34
N LEU A 43 -0.33 -16.75 -8.19
CA LEU A 43 -1.73 -16.45 -7.90
C LEU A 43 -2.13 -15.32 -8.84
N LEU A 44 -2.89 -15.63 -9.88
CA LEU A 44 -3.30 -14.71 -10.93
C LEU A 44 -4.76 -14.32 -10.69
N GLY A 45 -4.97 -13.30 -9.84
CA GLY A 45 -6.23 -12.56 -9.82
C GLY A 45 -6.34 -11.61 -11.02
N GLN A 46 -7.53 -11.07 -11.24
CA GLN A 46 -7.74 -10.05 -12.28
C GLN A 46 -7.12 -8.69 -11.90
N HIS A 47 -7.08 -8.38 -10.61
CA HIS A 47 -6.65 -7.10 -10.05
C HIS A 47 -5.33 -7.21 -9.29
N VAL A 48 -5.06 -8.37 -8.70
CA VAL A 48 -3.87 -8.61 -7.88
C VAL A 48 -3.11 -9.82 -8.41
N THR A 49 -1.83 -9.66 -8.65
CA THR A 49 -0.95 -10.76 -9.05
C THR A 49 0.17 -10.91 -8.03
N VAL A 50 0.54 -12.15 -7.72
CA VAL A 50 1.65 -12.46 -6.82
C VAL A 50 2.73 -13.20 -7.59
N THR A 51 3.95 -12.69 -7.51
CA THR A 51 5.15 -13.36 -8.03
C THR A 51 6.16 -13.52 -6.91
N HIS A 52 6.99 -14.55 -6.99
CA HIS A 52 7.97 -14.86 -5.95
C HIS A 52 9.40 -14.70 -6.49
N HIS A 53 10.25 -13.98 -5.74
CA HIS A 53 11.65 -13.75 -6.08
C HIS A 53 12.51 -13.90 -4.81
N ASP A 54 13.37 -14.91 -4.76
CA ASP A 54 14.33 -15.14 -3.66
C ASP A 54 13.71 -15.10 -2.24
N GLY A 55 12.51 -15.67 -2.11
CA GLY A 55 11.78 -15.70 -0.84
C GLY A 55 10.99 -14.43 -0.55
N ILE A 56 10.86 -13.51 -1.51
CA ILE A 56 10.03 -12.31 -1.41
C ILE A 56 8.80 -12.46 -2.31
N ALA A 57 7.61 -12.28 -1.74
CA ALA A 57 6.37 -12.20 -2.50
C ALA A 57 6.17 -10.76 -3.00
N VAL A 58 6.11 -10.57 -4.30
CA VAL A 58 5.75 -9.28 -4.91
C VAL A 58 4.26 -9.31 -5.23
N VAL A 59 3.49 -8.56 -4.45
CA VAL A 59 2.04 -8.40 -4.60
C VAL A 59 1.78 -7.15 -5.41
N LYS A 60 1.37 -7.33 -6.66
CA LYS A 60 1.15 -6.20 -7.59
C LYS A 60 -0.35 -5.97 -7.80
N LEU A 61 -0.81 -4.75 -7.50
CA LEU A 61 -2.15 -4.27 -7.85
C LEU A 61 -2.13 -3.65 -9.25
N ASP A 62 -3.02 -4.13 -10.12
CA ASP A 62 -3.13 -3.61 -11.49
C ASP A 62 -4.54 -3.84 -12.05
N SER A 63 -5.51 -3.06 -11.59
CA SER A 63 -6.92 -3.19 -11.98
C SER A 63 -7.10 -2.97 -13.48
N PRO A 64 -7.63 -3.94 -14.25
CA PRO A 64 -7.80 -3.82 -15.69
C PRO A 64 -8.81 -2.74 -16.05
N GLY A 65 -8.61 -2.09 -17.20
CA GLY A 65 -9.53 -1.07 -17.71
C GLY A 65 -9.58 0.25 -16.92
N SER A 66 -8.81 0.38 -15.83
CA SER A 66 -8.74 1.58 -15.01
C SER A 66 -7.36 2.24 -15.06
N LYS A 67 -7.34 3.57 -15.00
CA LYS A 67 -6.09 4.34 -14.87
C LYS A 67 -5.50 4.33 -13.45
N VAL A 68 -6.32 3.93 -12.47
CA VAL A 68 -5.96 3.90 -11.04
C VAL A 68 -6.33 2.55 -10.43
N ASN A 69 -5.74 2.23 -9.30
CA ASN A 69 -6.21 1.16 -8.42
C ASN A 69 -7.12 1.76 -7.35
N SER A 70 -8.34 1.27 -7.23
CA SER A 70 -9.25 1.56 -6.12
C SER A 70 -9.51 0.29 -5.32
N LEU A 71 -9.83 0.43 -4.04
CA LEU A 71 -10.16 -0.69 -3.16
C LEU A 71 -11.63 -1.08 -3.33
N SER A 72 -11.97 -1.68 -4.48
CA SER A 72 -13.26 -2.32 -4.70
C SER A 72 -13.36 -3.63 -3.89
N VAL A 73 -14.53 -4.24 -3.86
CA VAL A 73 -14.75 -5.52 -3.18
C VAL A 73 -13.82 -6.61 -3.75
N GLU A 74 -13.71 -6.66 -5.08
CA GLU A 74 -12.86 -7.62 -5.79
C GLU A 74 -11.38 -7.42 -5.43
N VAL A 75 -10.88 -6.17 -5.46
CA VAL A 75 -9.50 -5.85 -5.08
C VAL A 75 -9.22 -6.21 -3.62
N GLN A 76 -10.16 -5.93 -2.71
CA GLN A 76 -10.00 -6.28 -1.30
C GLN A 76 -9.98 -7.80 -1.09
N THR A 77 -10.81 -8.55 -1.81
CA THR A 77 -10.85 -10.01 -1.77
C THR A 77 -9.54 -10.58 -2.26
N GLU A 78 -9.11 -10.23 -3.49
CA GLU A 78 -7.86 -10.73 -4.07
C GLU A 78 -6.63 -10.32 -3.24
N LEU A 79 -6.62 -9.11 -2.66
CA LEU A 79 -5.54 -8.67 -1.77
C LEU A 79 -5.51 -9.49 -0.48
N SER A 80 -6.68 -9.81 0.08
CA SER A 80 -6.79 -10.66 1.28
C SER A 80 -6.27 -12.08 1.01
N GLU A 81 -6.60 -12.66 -0.14
CA GLU A 81 -6.11 -13.97 -0.58
C GLU A 81 -4.60 -13.96 -0.78
N ALA A 82 -4.06 -12.91 -1.44
CA ALA A 82 -2.63 -12.73 -1.63
C ALA A 82 -1.87 -12.61 -0.30
N MET A 83 -2.43 -11.91 0.68
CA MET A 83 -1.84 -11.82 2.02
C MET A 83 -1.90 -13.16 2.75
N HIS A 84 -3.01 -13.89 2.62
CA HIS A 84 -3.14 -15.23 3.23
C HIS A 84 -2.08 -16.18 2.67
N ASP A 85 -1.93 -16.24 1.32
CA ASP A 85 -0.90 -17.06 0.67
C ASP A 85 0.52 -16.68 1.16
N LEU A 86 0.82 -15.37 1.22
CA LEU A 86 2.09 -14.88 1.73
C LEU A 86 2.37 -15.37 3.16
N TRP A 87 1.37 -15.37 4.03
CA TRP A 87 1.53 -15.79 5.43
C TRP A 87 1.71 -17.31 5.56
N GLN A 88 1.02 -18.11 4.75
CA GLN A 88 1.04 -19.58 4.83
C GLN A 88 2.24 -20.20 4.10
N ASN A 89 2.84 -19.51 3.15
CA ASN A 89 3.91 -20.07 2.32
C ASN A 89 5.27 -19.97 3.04
N ASP A 90 5.76 -21.08 3.59
CA ASP A 90 7.04 -21.14 4.34
C ASP A 90 8.26 -20.70 3.52
N ALA A 91 8.20 -20.78 2.19
CA ALA A 91 9.28 -20.29 1.31
C ALA A 91 9.34 -18.76 1.25
N VAL A 92 8.27 -18.06 1.67
CA VAL A 92 8.18 -16.59 1.67
C VAL A 92 8.66 -16.02 3.00
N LYS A 93 9.64 -15.12 2.94
CA LYS A 93 10.23 -14.44 4.10
C LYS A 93 9.65 -13.04 4.33
N GLY A 94 9.02 -12.46 3.32
CA GLY A 94 8.41 -11.13 3.39
C GLY A 94 7.71 -10.77 2.08
N GLY A 95 7.00 -9.65 2.07
CA GLY A 95 6.24 -9.17 0.92
C GLY A 95 6.55 -7.74 0.52
N VAL A 96 6.38 -7.44 -0.76
CA VAL A 96 6.41 -6.07 -1.29
C VAL A 96 5.11 -5.82 -2.03
N LEU A 97 4.38 -4.80 -1.59
CA LEU A 97 3.15 -4.33 -2.23
C LEU A 97 3.49 -3.21 -3.20
N ILE A 98 3.18 -3.41 -4.47
CA ILE A 98 3.45 -2.46 -5.56
C ILE A 98 2.20 -2.19 -6.39
N SER A 99 2.27 -1.15 -7.21
CA SER A 99 1.26 -0.85 -8.22
C SER A 99 1.79 -1.09 -9.62
N GLY A 100 0.95 -1.65 -10.51
CA GLY A 100 1.18 -1.69 -11.95
C GLY A 100 0.87 -0.35 -12.66
N LYS A 101 0.25 0.61 -11.96
CA LYS A 101 -0.09 1.91 -12.55
C LYS A 101 1.10 2.88 -12.49
N PRO A 102 1.37 3.63 -13.56
CA PRO A 102 2.57 4.48 -13.62
C PRO A 102 2.54 5.67 -12.67
N SER A 103 1.34 6.15 -12.27
CA SER A 103 1.16 7.38 -11.49
C SER A 103 0.22 7.22 -10.30
N CYS A 104 -0.14 6.00 -9.94
CA CYS A 104 -1.05 5.74 -8.82
C CYS A 104 -0.62 4.47 -8.09
N PHE A 105 -0.42 4.57 -6.79
CA PHE A 105 -0.30 3.40 -5.93
C PHE A 105 -1.69 2.82 -5.67
N ILE A 106 -2.50 3.51 -4.86
CA ILE A 106 -3.92 3.20 -4.60
C ILE A 106 -4.65 4.54 -4.38
N ALA A 107 -5.74 4.77 -5.12
CA ALA A 107 -6.49 6.03 -5.09
C ALA A 107 -7.52 6.13 -3.95
N GLY A 108 -7.63 5.10 -3.12
CA GLY A 108 -8.58 5.03 -2.00
C GLY A 108 -9.66 3.97 -2.21
N ALA A 109 -10.72 4.05 -1.41
CA ALA A 109 -11.90 3.20 -1.53
C ALA A 109 -12.63 3.44 -2.85
N ASP A 110 -13.33 2.44 -3.35
CA ASP A 110 -14.20 2.62 -4.51
C ASP A 110 -15.45 3.42 -4.09
N ILE A 111 -15.60 4.62 -4.65
CA ILE A 111 -16.70 5.54 -4.34
C ILE A 111 -18.05 4.91 -4.69
N LYS A 112 -18.13 4.10 -5.76
CA LYS A 112 -19.37 3.41 -6.15
C LYS A 112 -19.80 2.39 -5.11
N MET A 113 -18.83 1.68 -4.52
CA MET A 113 -19.07 0.75 -3.41
C MET A 113 -19.67 1.49 -2.20
N LEU A 114 -19.13 2.65 -1.84
CA LEU A 114 -19.63 3.47 -0.73
C LEU A 114 -21.04 4.03 -1.03
N GLN A 115 -21.26 4.50 -2.25
CA GLN A 115 -22.57 5.03 -2.69
C GLN A 115 -23.65 3.96 -2.79
N ALA A 116 -23.29 2.69 -2.97
CA ALA A 116 -24.22 1.57 -3.02
C ALA A 116 -24.80 1.21 -1.63
N CYS A 117 -24.16 1.64 -0.54
CA CYS A 117 -24.62 1.42 0.82
C CYS A 117 -25.93 2.21 1.07
N LYS A 118 -26.93 1.52 1.61
CA LYS A 118 -28.27 2.06 1.86
C LYS A 118 -28.47 2.54 3.29
N SER A 119 -27.53 2.23 4.18
CA SER A 119 -27.63 2.56 5.60
C SER A 119 -26.26 2.83 6.23
N GLY A 120 -26.27 3.58 7.33
CA GLY A 120 -25.06 3.80 8.13
C GLY A 120 -24.49 2.49 8.71
N ALA A 121 -25.36 1.49 8.95
CA ALA A 121 -24.91 0.18 9.42
C ALA A 121 -24.09 -0.58 8.36
N GLU A 122 -24.46 -0.49 7.08
CA GLU A 122 -23.70 -1.08 5.98
C GLU A 122 -22.32 -0.41 5.83
N ILE A 123 -22.26 0.93 5.90
CA ILE A 123 -21.00 1.67 5.85
C ILE A 123 -20.12 1.31 7.05
N ALA A 124 -20.71 1.19 8.25
CA ALA A 124 -19.98 0.79 9.45
C ALA A 124 -19.42 -0.63 9.32
N ALA A 125 -20.17 -1.56 8.73
CA ALA A 125 -19.70 -2.92 8.46
C ALA A 125 -18.53 -2.96 7.46
N LEU A 126 -18.60 -2.17 6.39
CA LEU A 126 -17.48 -2.02 5.43
C LEU A 126 -16.23 -1.45 6.10
N SER A 127 -16.40 -0.41 6.92
CA SER A 127 -15.30 0.18 7.68
C SER A 127 -14.67 -0.85 8.63
N ALA A 128 -15.48 -1.60 9.38
CA ALA A 128 -15.00 -2.64 10.29
C ALA A 128 -14.23 -3.74 9.53
N ALA A 129 -14.75 -4.22 8.41
CA ALA A 129 -14.06 -5.22 7.58
C ALA A 129 -12.72 -4.70 7.06
N GLY A 130 -12.66 -3.44 6.63
CA GLY A 130 -11.41 -2.78 6.24
C GLY A 130 -10.41 -2.68 7.39
N GLN A 131 -10.86 -2.30 8.59
CA GLN A 131 -10.02 -2.25 9.79
C GLN A 131 -9.47 -3.63 10.15
N ASP A 132 -10.31 -4.68 10.10
CA ASP A 132 -9.90 -6.05 10.41
C ASP A 132 -8.83 -6.55 9.45
N LEU A 133 -9.01 -6.32 8.14
CA LEU A 133 -8.02 -6.66 7.13
C LEU A 133 -6.69 -5.96 7.40
N LEU A 134 -6.72 -4.65 7.62
CA LEU A 134 -5.51 -3.87 7.84
C LEU A 134 -4.87 -4.14 9.21
N ASN A 135 -5.64 -4.57 10.21
CA ASN A 135 -5.09 -5.06 11.47
C ASN A 135 -4.32 -6.39 11.28
N LYS A 136 -4.83 -7.30 10.43
CA LYS A 136 -4.11 -8.53 10.06
C LYS A 136 -2.81 -8.21 9.32
N VAL A 137 -2.83 -7.25 8.37
CA VAL A 137 -1.61 -6.78 7.68
C VAL A 137 -0.61 -6.19 8.68
N ALA A 138 -1.07 -5.36 9.61
CA ALA A 138 -0.21 -4.75 10.63
C ALA A 138 0.39 -5.79 11.61
N ALA A 139 -0.34 -6.86 11.89
CA ALA A 139 0.10 -7.99 12.72
C ALA A 139 0.81 -9.10 11.93
N SER A 140 1.13 -8.86 10.66
CA SER A 140 1.76 -9.86 9.79
C SER A 140 3.03 -10.45 10.43
N PRO A 141 3.16 -11.80 10.48
CA PRO A 141 4.36 -12.45 11.01
C PRO A 141 5.58 -12.26 10.09
N LYS A 142 5.35 -11.84 8.84
CA LYS A 142 6.39 -11.58 7.84
C LYS A 142 6.36 -10.10 7.44
N PRO A 143 7.50 -9.42 7.30
CA PRO A 143 7.52 -7.99 6.98
C PRO A 143 6.89 -7.74 5.61
N ILE A 144 6.03 -6.72 5.55
CA ILE A 144 5.41 -6.23 4.31
C ILE A 144 5.87 -4.80 4.08
N VAL A 145 6.34 -4.52 2.88
CA VAL A 145 6.83 -3.20 2.44
C VAL A 145 5.85 -2.63 1.41
N ALA A 146 5.31 -1.45 1.67
CA ALA A 146 4.59 -0.68 0.64
C ALA A 146 5.60 0.12 -0.19
N ALA A 147 5.72 -0.17 -1.48
CA ALA A 147 6.56 0.56 -2.42
C ALA A 147 5.69 1.53 -3.25
N ILE A 148 5.67 2.78 -2.85
CA ILE A 148 4.71 3.80 -3.27
C ILE A 148 5.29 4.63 -4.40
N LYS A 149 4.55 4.69 -5.52
CA LYS A 149 4.79 5.60 -6.64
C LYS A 149 3.48 6.23 -7.09
N GLY A 150 3.48 7.56 -7.22
CA GLY A 150 2.27 8.31 -7.58
C GLY A 150 1.29 8.46 -6.42
N SER A 151 0.01 8.61 -6.72
CA SER A 151 -1.05 8.89 -5.74
C SER A 151 -1.28 7.71 -4.78
N CYS A 152 -1.22 7.99 -3.49
CA CYS A 152 -1.50 7.07 -2.39
C CYS A 152 -2.48 7.77 -1.45
N LEU A 153 -3.79 7.62 -1.71
CA LEU A 153 -4.84 8.45 -1.14
C LEU A 153 -5.82 7.62 -0.32
N GLY A 154 -6.35 8.22 0.74
CA GLY A 154 -7.43 7.64 1.54
C GLY A 154 -7.12 6.22 2.01
N GLY A 155 -8.02 5.27 1.74
CA GLY A 155 -7.79 3.85 2.03
C GLY A 155 -6.48 3.30 1.50
N GLY A 156 -5.93 3.87 0.41
CA GLY A 156 -4.60 3.49 -0.11
C GLY A 156 -3.47 3.89 0.84
N LEU A 157 -3.55 5.07 1.47
CA LEU A 157 -2.62 5.45 2.52
C LEU A 157 -2.84 4.61 3.78
N GLU A 158 -4.08 4.24 4.10
CA GLU A 158 -4.37 3.35 5.23
C GLU A 158 -3.75 1.96 5.05
N VAL A 159 -3.78 1.40 3.83
CA VAL A 159 -3.05 0.16 3.47
C VAL A 159 -1.54 0.35 3.66
N ALA A 160 -0.97 1.43 3.15
CA ALA A 160 0.46 1.71 3.30
C ALA A 160 0.87 1.88 4.77
N LEU A 161 0.03 2.53 5.59
CA LEU A 161 0.26 2.72 7.02
C LEU A 161 0.16 1.40 7.81
N ALA A 162 -0.59 0.42 7.33
CA ALA A 162 -0.67 -0.90 7.93
C ALA A 162 0.57 -1.77 7.65
N CYS A 163 1.29 -1.52 6.56
CA CYS A 163 2.54 -2.21 6.25
C CYS A 163 3.64 -1.85 7.26
N GLN A 164 4.57 -2.79 7.53
CA GLN A 164 5.68 -2.59 8.46
C GLN A 164 6.63 -1.49 7.96
N TYR A 165 6.87 -1.42 6.64
CA TYR A 165 7.75 -0.42 6.03
C TYR A 165 7.08 0.25 4.84
N ARG A 166 7.50 1.47 4.55
CA ARG A 166 7.04 2.29 3.42
C ARG A 166 8.22 2.91 2.71
N LEU A 167 8.30 2.69 1.41
CA LEU A 167 9.24 3.36 0.50
C LEU A 167 8.41 4.21 -0.45
N ALA A 168 8.74 5.47 -0.61
CA ALA A 168 8.04 6.36 -1.52
C ALA A 168 9.02 7.02 -2.49
N VAL A 169 8.66 7.05 -3.77
CA VAL A 169 9.44 7.76 -4.78
C VAL A 169 9.36 9.26 -4.47
N LYS A 170 10.51 9.91 -4.39
CA LYS A 170 10.60 11.36 -4.18
C LYS A 170 10.42 12.08 -5.51
N ASP A 171 9.19 12.30 -5.91
CA ASP A 171 8.84 13.15 -7.05
C ASP A 171 7.59 14.00 -6.75
N LYS A 172 7.28 14.96 -7.64
CA LYS A 172 6.12 15.84 -7.48
C LYS A 172 4.78 15.15 -7.73
N LYS A 173 4.79 13.94 -8.29
CA LYS A 173 3.57 13.16 -8.61
C LYS A 173 3.23 12.19 -7.49
N THR A 174 4.17 11.91 -6.59
CA THR A 174 3.92 11.04 -5.45
C THR A 174 3.32 11.86 -4.30
N THR A 175 2.04 11.58 -4.03
CA THR A 175 1.23 12.28 -3.03
C THR A 175 0.65 11.27 -2.04
N LEU A 176 0.80 11.56 -0.76
CA LEU A 176 0.21 10.77 0.33
C LEU A 176 -0.76 11.67 1.10
N ALA A 177 -2.05 11.31 1.12
CA ALA A 177 -3.09 12.12 1.76
C ALA A 177 -4.26 11.27 2.29
N LEU A 178 -5.04 11.83 3.20
CA LEU A 178 -6.32 11.29 3.66
C LEU A 178 -7.45 12.29 3.28
N PRO A 179 -7.87 12.33 2.00
CA PRO A 179 -8.80 13.34 1.49
C PRO A 179 -10.27 13.01 1.76
N GLU A 180 -10.58 12.08 2.65
CA GLU A 180 -11.94 11.63 2.95
C GLU A 180 -12.86 12.78 3.35
N VAL A 181 -12.35 13.78 4.06
CA VAL A 181 -13.10 14.97 4.46
C VAL A 181 -13.65 15.76 3.26
N MET A 182 -12.99 15.73 2.11
CA MET A 182 -13.45 16.37 0.87
C MET A 182 -14.72 15.71 0.32
N LEU A 183 -15.03 14.49 0.78
CA LEU A 183 -16.23 13.72 0.44
C LEU A 183 -17.25 13.70 1.59
N GLY A 184 -17.02 14.47 2.67
CA GLY A 184 -17.85 14.44 3.88
C GLY A 184 -17.70 13.14 4.68
N LEU A 185 -16.59 12.42 4.53
CA LEU A 185 -16.27 11.17 5.19
C LEU A 185 -15.08 11.33 6.15
N LEU A 186 -14.82 10.26 6.90
CA LEU A 186 -13.60 10.10 7.70
C LEU A 186 -12.79 8.90 7.19
N PRO A 187 -11.45 8.86 7.40
CA PRO A 187 -10.66 7.68 7.13
C PRO A 187 -11.20 6.47 7.92
N GLY A 188 -11.71 5.47 7.19
CA GLY A 188 -12.53 4.40 7.77
C GLY A 188 -11.76 3.14 8.16
N ALA A 189 -10.56 2.91 7.60
CA ALA A 189 -9.81 1.66 7.80
C ALA A 189 -8.65 1.79 8.80
N GLY A 190 -8.70 2.80 9.68
CA GLY A 190 -7.76 3.00 10.78
C GLY A 190 -6.68 4.06 10.52
N GLY A 191 -6.82 4.88 9.47
CA GLY A 191 -5.93 6.00 9.16
C GLY A 191 -5.86 7.01 10.29
N THR A 192 -7.00 7.32 10.93
CA THR A 192 -7.08 8.21 12.10
C THR A 192 -6.27 7.71 13.30
N GLN A 193 -5.95 6.42 13.36
CA GLN A 193 -5.17 5.81 14.43
C GLN A 193 -3.70 5.60 14.06
N ARG A 194 -3.45 5.18 12.80
CA ARG A 194 -2.09 4.84 12.35
C ARG A 194 -1.28 6.07 11.94
N LEU A 195 -1.93 7.06 11.31
CA LEU A 195 -1.23 8.26 10.84
C LEU A 195 -0.62 9.04 12.02
N PRO A 196 -1.34 9.40 13.11
CA PRO A 196 -0.75 10.14 14.24
C PRO A 196 0.33 9.37 15.02
N ARG A 197 0.38 8.04 14.87
CA ARG A 197 1.47 7.22 15.43
C ARG A 197 2.67 7.11 14.51
N THR A 198 2.51 7.50 13.26
CA THR A 198 3.57 7.47 12.24
C THR A 198 4.21 8.85 12.08
N VAL A 199 3.40 9.91 12.08
CA VAL A 199 3.82 11.31 12.11
C VAL A 199 3.34 11.96 13.41
N ALA A 200 3.87 13.12 13.76
CA ALA A 200 3.37 13.87 14.91
C ALA A 200 1.89 14.24 14.72
N LEU A 201 1.13 14.34 15.82
CA LEU A 201 -0.29 14.70 15.77
C LEU A 201 -0.54 16.01 15.02
N MET A 202 0.33 17.00 15.21
CA MET A 202 0.22 18.29 14.55
C MET A 202 0.42 18.22 13.03
N ASP A 203 1.14 17.22 12.54
CA ASP A 203 1.31 16.96 11.09
C ASP A 203 0.15 16.09 10.57
N ALA A 204 -0.38 15.18 11.40
CA ALA A 204 -1.48 14.31 11.01
C ALA A 204 -2.82 15.05 10.88
N LEU A 205 -3.10 16.01 11.76
CA LEU A 205 -4.37 16.74 11.78
C LEU A 205 -4.68 17.44 10.44
N PRO A 206 -3.78 18.24 9.85
CA PRO A 206 -4.05 18.84 8.54
C PRO A 206 -4.33 17.81 7.45
N MET A 207 -3.61 16.68 7.44
CA MET A 207 -3.82 15.61 6.45
C MET A 207 -5.20 14.96 6.58
N MET A 208 -5.79 14.92 7.78
CA MET A 208 -7.11 14.32 8.04
C MET A 208 -8.25 15.34 7.93
N LEU A 209 -8.01 16.60 8.23
CA LEU A 209 -9.05 17.64 8.31
C LEU A 209 -9.13 18.54 7.08
N GLN A 210 -8.11 18.52 6.23
CA GLN A 210 -8.03 19.36 5.03
C GLN A 210 -7.82 18.53 3.75
N GLY A 211 -7.40 17.28 3.87
CA GLY A 211 -7.12 16.35 2.76
C GLY A 211 -5.72 16.47 2.20
#